data_518bd53e0c6635ee815d8464675176f5
#
_entry.id   518bd53e0c6635ee815d8464675176f5
#
_cell.length_a   1.000
_cell.length_b   1.000
_cell.length_c   1.000
_cell.angle_alpha   90.00
_cell.angle_beta   90.00
_cell.angle_gamma   90.00
#
_symmetry.space_group_name_H-M   'P 1'
#
loop_
_entity.id
_entity.type
_entity.pdbx_description
1 polymer ?
#
loop_
_entity_poly.entity_id
_entity_poly.type
_entity_poly.pdbx_seq_one_letter_code
_entity_poly.pdbx_strand_id
1 'polypeptide(L)' 'MEQSKNEQQFKRPERTQIMTPKEAAKYLGFHLVTIYRLLKKQEIPATKIGGQWRFKKDILDAWLLDRMNNK' A
#
# COMPACT_ATOMS: atom_id res chain seq x y z
N MET A 1 26.70 -10.42 -9.51
CA MET A 1 26.26 -10.30 -9.03
C MET A 1 25.80 -10.27 -8.81
N GLU A 2 25.60 -10.45 -8.96
CA GLU A 2 24.98 -10.51 -8.52
C GLU A 2 24.42 -10.14 -8.25
N GLN A 3 24.39 -9.95 -8.15
CA GLN A 3 23.81 -9.66 -7.59
C GLN A 3 23.13 -9.51 -7.46
N SER A 4 23.08 -9.44 -7.56
CA SER A 4 22.37 -9.24 -7.25
C SER A 4 21.89 -9.78 -7.03
N LYS A 5 21.87 -10.18 -6.93
CA LYS A 5 21.28 -11.06 -6.46
C LYS A 5 20.89 -11.03 -5.13
N ASN A 6 21.41 -10.55 -4.26
CA ASN A 6 21.13 -10.45 -2.98
C ASN A 6 19.94 -9.74 -2.68
N GLU A 7 19.64 -8.70 -3.30
CA GLU A 7 18.50 -8.04 -3.07
C GLU A 7 17.35 -8.84 -3.39
N GLN A 8 17.56 -9.82 -4.19
CA GLN A 8 16.50 -10.66 -4.50
C GLN A 8 16.02 -11.39 -3.36
N GLN A 9 16.84 -11.63 -2.40
CA GLN A 9 16.45 -12.39 -1.30
C GLN A 9 15.51 -11.66 -0.42
N PHE A 10 15.45 -10.36 -0.53
CA PHE A 10 14.58 -9.60 0.30
C PHE A 10 13.38 -9.10 -0.44
N LYS A 11 13.11 -9.65 -1.63
CA LYS A 11 11.94 -9.29 -2.30
C LYS A 11 10.77 -9.74 -1.52
N ARG A 12 9.77 -8.91 -1.38
CA ARG A 12 8.60 -9.27 -0.63
C ARG A 12 7.80 -10.28 -1.40
N PRO A 13 7.24 -11.29 -0.75
CA PRO A 13 6.39 -12.24 -1.43
C PRO A 13 5.17 -11.52 -1.97
N GLU A 14 4.74 -11.91 -3.14
CA GLU A 14 3.65 -11.23 -3.76
C GLU A 14 2.36 -11.32 -2.98
N ARG A 15 2.12 -12.45 -2.33
CA ARG A 15 0.90 -12.61 -1.60
C ARG A 15 0.85 -11.75 -0.35
N THR A 16 1.98 -11.18 0.05
CA THR A 16 1.99 -10.36 1.24
C THR A 16 2.59 -9.02 0.96
N GLN A 17 2.30 -8.47 -0.18
CA GLN A 17 2.90 -7.21 -0.55
C GLN A 17 2.53 -6.09 0.39
N ILE A 18 3.54 -5.38 0.83
CA ILE A 18 3.38 -4.22 1.70
C ILE A 18 3.80 -3.02 0.88
N MET A 19 3.02 -1.98 0.91
CA MET A 19 3.27 -0.81 0.08
C MET A 19 3.46 0.44 0.90
N THR A 20 4.32 1.31 0.41
CA THR A 20 4.45 2.66 0.95
C THR A 20 3.29 3.50 0.45
N PRO A 21 3.09 4.70 1.00
CA PRO A 21 2.03 5.56 0.49
C PRO A 21 2.18 5.87 -0.99
N LYS A 22 3.41 6.05 -1.44
CA LYS A 22 3.64 6.36 -2.84
C LYS A 22 3.26 5.17 -3.71
N GLU A 23 3.61 3.97 -3.26
CA GLU A 23 3.27 2.77 -4.00
C GLU A 23 1.76 2.55 -4.00
N ALA A 24 1.11 2.82 -2.88
CA ALA A 24 -0.33 2.66 -2.79
C ALA A 24 -1.04 3.65 -3.72
N ALA A 25 -0.52 4.88 -3.79
CA ALA A 25 -1.09 5.90 -4.66
C ALA A 25 -1.01 5.42 -6.12
N LYS A 26 0.15 4.91 -6.49
CA LYS A 26 0.33 4.43 -7.84
C LYS A 26 -0.58 3.23 -8.12
N TYR A 27 -0.67 2.34 -7.17
CA TYR A 27 -1.49 1.14 -7.33
C TYR A 27 -2.96 1.49 -7.50
N LEU A 28 -3.43 2.47 -6.75
CA LEU A 28 -4.84 2.85 -6.81
C LEU A 28 -5.14 3.90 -7.87
N GLY A 29 -4.10 4.46 -8.48
CA GLY A 29 -4.31 5.49 -9.48
C GLY A 29 -4.62 6.84 -8.89
N PHE A 30 -4.17 7.11 -7.67
CA PHE A 30 -4.41 8.39 -7.01
C PHE A 30 -3.13 9.19 -6.94
N HIS A 31 -3.27 10.48 -6.71
CA HIS A 31 -2.13 11.30 -6.38
C HIS A 31 -1.73 11.04 -4.94
N LEU A 32 -0.47 11.19 -4.64
CA LEU A 32 0.02 10.96 -3.28
C LEU A 32 -0.69 11.86 -2.27
N VAL A 33 -0.98 13.08 -2.66
CA VAL A 33 -1.65 13.99 -1.74
C VAL A 33 -3.03 13.45 -1.36
N THR A 34 -3.67 12.74 -2.27
CA THR A 34 -4.98 12.14 -1.98
C THR A 34 -4.82 11.04 -0.93
N ILE A 35 -3.75 10.26 -1.03
CA ILE A 35 -3.51 9.19 -0.05
C ILE A 35 -3.34 9.80 1.34
N TYR A 36 -2.56 10.89 1.44
CA TYR A 36 -2.35 11.51 2.75
C TYR A 36 -3.63 12.15 3.29
N ARG A 37 -4.46 12.65 2.40
CA ARG A 37 -5.74 13.21 2.83
C ARG A 37 -6.62 12.10 3.41
N LEU A 38 -6.66 10.95 2.73
CA LEU A 38 -7.46 9.83 3.21
C LEU A 38 -6.92 9.28 4.53
N LEU A 39 -5.59 9.26 4.66
CA LEU A 39 -4.99 8.81 5.91
C LEU A 39 -5.36 9.73 7.05
N LYS A 40 -5.33 11.02 6.80
CA LYS A 40 -5.62 11.98 7.84
C LYS A 40 -7.06 11.87 8.30
N LYS A 41 -7.96 11.53 7.38
CA LYS A 41 -9.36 11.37 7.72
C LYS A 41 -9.68 9.95 8.17
N GLN A 42 -8.69 9.10 8.19
CA GLN A 42 -8.85 7.71 8.60
C GLN A 42 -9.87 7.00 7.71
N GLU A 43 -9.81 7.29 6.42
CA GLU A 43 -10.74 6.70 5.47
C GLU A 43 -10.11 5.64 4.59
N ILE A 44 -8.87 5.28 4.84
CA ILE A 44 -8.19 4.25 4.08
C ILE A 44 -7.43 3.35 5.06
N PRO A 45 -7.48 2.04 4.90
CA PRO A 45 -6.85 1.15 5.87
C PRO A 45 -5.32 1.17 5.71
N ALA A 46 -4.63 1.43 6.80
CA ALA A 46 -3.18 1.48 6.80
C ALA A 46 -2.68 1.31 8.23
N THR A 47 -1.42 0.99 8.35
CA THR A 47 -0.79 0.82 9.65
C THR A 47 0.43 1.72 9.72
N LYS A 48 0.64 2.36 10.85
CA LYS A 48 1.81 3.19 11.04
C LYS A 48 2.82 2.41 11.85
N ILE A 49 3.96 2.17 11.26
CA ILE A 49 5.01 1.40 11.91
C ILE A 49 6.27 2.22 11.90
N GLY A 50 6.81 2.50 13.09
CA GLY A 50 8.03 3.28 13.17
C GLY A 50 7.89 4.66 12.57
N GLY A 51 6.71 5.25 12.67
CA GLY A 51 6.49 6.57 12.11
C GLY A 51 6.20 6.59 10.62
N GLN A 52 6.08 5.43 10.01
CA GLN A 52 5.87 5.36 8.57
C GLN A 52 4.61 4.59 8.26
N TRP A 53 3.85 5.09 7.32
CA TRP A 53 2.63 4.43 6.90
C TRP A 53 2.93 3.27 5.97
N ARG A 54 2.20 2.18 6.17
CA ARG A 54 2.32 1.02 5.29
C ARG A 54 0.94 0.47 5.00
N PHE A 55 0.79 -0.06 3.80
CA PHE A 55 -0.49 -0.59 3.33
C PHE A 55 -0.30 -2.04 2.93
N LYS A 56 -1.29 -2.86 3.16
CA LYS A 56 -1.22 -4.25 2.73
C LYS A 56 -2.11 -4.37 1.52
N LYS A 57 -1.57 -4.93 0.45
CA LYS A 57 -2.28 -4.99 -0.81
C LYS A 57 -3.64 -5.66 -0.70
N ASP A 58 -3.70 -6.80 -0.01
CA ASP A 58 -4.96 -7.53 0.13
C ASP A 58 -6.02 -6.69 0.80
N ILE A 59 -5.62 -5.94 1.81
CA ILE A 59 -6.56 -5.11 2.55
C ILE A 59 -7.02 -3.94 1.70
N LEU A 60 -6.12 -3.38 0.91
CA LEU A 60 -6.50 -2.30 0.01
C LEU A 60 -7.48 -2.79 -1.05
N ASP A 61 -7.25 -3.99 -1.56
CA ASP A 61 -8.13 -4.55 -2.57
C ASP A 61 -9.53 -4.74 -2.01
N ALA A 62 -9.63 -5.25 -0.79
CA ALA A 62 -10.93 -5.46 -0.16
C ALA A 62 -11.62 -4.14 0.11
N TRP A 63 -10.85 -3.15 0.56
CA TRP A 63 -11.40 -1.83 0.85
C TRP A 63 -11.93 -1.19 -0.43
N LEU A 64 -11.18 -1.29 -1.50
CA LEU A 64 -11.58 -0.69 -2.76
C LEU A 64 -12.84 -1.37 -3.29
N LEU A 65 -12.86 -2.69 -3.22
CA LEU A 65 -14.01 -3.43 -3.71
C LEU A 65 -15.25 -3.08 -2.92
N ASP A 66 -15.12 -2.94 -1.62
CA ASP A 66 -16.23 -2.59 -0.77
C ASP A 66 -16.76 -1.20 -1.13
N ARG A 67 -15.88 -0.26 -1.41
CA ARG A 67 -16.30 1.07 -1.78
C ARG A 67 -16.99 1.09 -3.13
N MET A 68 -16.55 0.26 -4.04
CA MET A 68 -17.15 0.20 -5.35
C MET A 68 -18.53 -0.45 -5.32
N ASN A 69 -18.74 -1.35 -4.38
CA ASN A 69 -20.01 -2.02 -4.28
C ASN A 69 -21.01 -1.31 -3.40
N ASN A 70 -20.54 -0.46 -2.53
CA ASN A 70 -21.37 0.20 -1.57
C ASN A 70 -21.62 1.58 -1.99
N LYS A 71 -22.57 1.85 -2.72
CA LYS A 71 -22.79 3.21 -3.18
C LYS A 71 -23.83 3.93 -2.42
#